data_54ebfa33b49fc60ac05b4b3e948dc123
#
_entry.id   54ebfa33b49fc60ac05b4b3e948dc123
#
_cell.length_a   1.000
_cell.length_b   1.000
_cell.length_c   1.000
_cell.angle_alpha   90.00
_cell.angle_beta   90.00
_cell.angle_gamma   90.00
#
_symmetry.space_group_name_H-M   'P 1'
#
loop_
_entity.id
_entity.type
_entity.pdbx_description
1 polymer ?
#
loop_
_entity_poly.entity_id
_entity_poly.type
_entity_poly.pdbx_seq_one_letter_code
_entity_poly.pdbx_strand_id
1 'polypeptide(L)'
;MRRTDLFVLIIITLGLLSCSRSAVVPVLQAPQQFPSMNKEFKSIKNLPYFAWWKQFNDPLLNQLISTGLQNNPDMGIAFGNLEEARGLLKEIKLSWVPSLIFMGGYSTNPALGNPGGFYGVWPYYAINIAQQFQKQKQATYNLAYYQAAIDGVRLTIIGQIASAYFTLIAQKEQLRLLQELDQDVSKLLNQTAGDVKIGLSNDIDLARMQYERALIAAQLQTIEHNITVSQNALRYLINQNPGLLVTHNHFNQFNFDHFKPGSLPVTVLKNRPDFKMAIIAVQRANAGRALALANFFPMLQLDQYFGETHVPESKLAEMTDAYLTWTIAPNTFGKVAAARGVYNTQVSNLVRTLRRIFRDIDNDLSANHHYQAYYQETLRAEKDYRHKLELQKGLLNTGLISYKEWLRNKILLDNLALSTNQAKLQLAISLVLLYQDLAGGYLC
;
A
#
# COMPACT_ATOMS: atom_id res chain seq x y z
N MET A 1 27.06 40.41 37.09
CA MET A 1 25.82 40.10 36.37
C MET A 1 24.75 41.10 36.77
N ARG A 2 24.34 41.96 35.86
CA ARG A 2 23.25 42.93 36.11
C ARG A 2 21.92 42.18 36.27
N ARG A 3 20.99 42.68 37.07
CA ARG A 3 19.64 42.07 37.28
C ARG A 3 18.92 41.77 35.95
N THR A 4 19.23 42.53 34.90
CA THR A 4 18.73 42.33 33.55
C THR A 4 19.24 41.03 32.89
N ASP A 5 20.49 40.65 33.15
CA ASP A 5 21.10 39.43 32.55
C ASP A 5 20.50 38.16 33.14
N LEU A 6 20.13 38.21 34.45
CA LEU A 6 19.46 37.12 35.16
C LEU A 6 18.01 36.90 34.63
N PHE A 7 17.30 38.01 34.34
CA PHE A 7 15.94 37.95 33.79
C PHE A 7 15.91 37.38 32.37
N VAL A 8 16.84 37.74 31.52
CA VAL A 8 16.99 37.18 30.16
C VAL A 8 17.34 35.70 30.22
N LEU A 9 18.24 35.31 31.15
CA LEU A 9 18.60 33.89 31.29
C LEU A 9 17.41 33.04 31.81
N ILE A 10 16.59 33.57 32.72
CA ILE A 10 15.39 32.89 33.24
C ILE A 10 14.32 32.75 32.14
N ILE A 11 14.11 33.75 31.31
CA ILE A 11 13.17 33.67 30.18
C ILE A 11 13.62 32.64 29.15
N ILE A 12 14.93 32.57 28.85
CA ILE A 12 15.50 31.58 27.92
C ILE A 12 15.38 30.16 28.48
N THR A 13 15.64 29.96 29.78
CA THR A 13 15.54 28.64 30.42
C THR A 13 14.10 28.15 30.55
N LEU A 14 13.15 29.03 30.91
CA LEU A 14 11.71 28.70 30.94
C LEU A 14 11.16 28.40 29.55
N GLY A 15 11.64 29.07 28.51
CA GLY A 15 11.29 28.79 27.11
C GLY A 15 11.75 27.41 26.62
N LEU A 16 12.95 27.01 27.02
CA LEU A 16 13.50 25.69 26.64
C LEU A 16 12.77 24.51 27.31
N LEU A 17 12.27 24.70 28.56
CA LEU A 17 11.51 23.67 29.26
C LEU A 17 10.09 23.45 28.72
N SER A 18 9.51 24.45 28.06
CA SER A 18 8.16 24.36 27.46
C SER A 18 8.10 23.55 26.18
N CYS A 19 9.22 23.36 25.47
CA CYS A 19 9.27 22.72 24.14
C CYS A 19 9.32 21.19 24.17
N SER A 20 9.36 20.53 25.32
CA SER A 20 9.64 19.08 25.40
C SER A 20 8.42 18.17 25.58
N ARG A 21 7.18 18.68 25.48
CA ARG A 21 6.01 17.79 25.55
C ARG A 21 5.99 16.87 24.33
N SER A 22 6.29 15.60 24.58
CA SER A 22 6.06 14.52 23.63
C SER A 22 4.61 14.51 23.17
N ALA A 23 4.36 14.12 21.91
CA ALA A 23 3.00 13.94 21.41
C ALA A 23 2.30 12.92 22.31
N VAL A 24 1.19 13.32 22.94
CA VAL A 24 0.32 12.36 23.60
C VAL A 24 -0.42 11.63 22.49
N VAL A 25 0.13 10.51 22.04
CA VAL A 25 -0.61 9.57 21.22
C VAL A 25 -1.71 9.00 22.11
N PRO A 26 -2.98 9.03 21.69
CA PRO A 26 -4.06 8.45 22.48
C PRO A 26 -3.72 7.00 22.83
N VAL A 27 -4.00 6.59 24.08
CA VAL A 27 -3.89 5.18 24.48
C VAL A 27 -4.96 4.42 23.70
N LEU A 28 -4.55 3.76 22.61
CA LEU A 28 -5.42 2.99 21.76
C LEU A 28 -5.50 1.58 22.35
N GLN A 29 -6.67 1.20 22.87
CA GLN A 29 -6.91 -0.16 23.33
C GLN A 29 -7.08 -1.08 22.12
N ALA A 30 -6.13 -1.98 21.92
CA ALA A 30 -6.27 -3.09 20.99
C ALA A 30 -7.06 -4.22 21.68
N PRO A 31 -7.97 -4.93 20.97
CA PRO A 31 -8.59 -6.14 21.50
C PRO A 31 -7.51 -7.18 21.80
N GLN A 32 -7.79 -8.07 22.77
CA GLN A 32 -6.85 -9.15 23.10
C GLN A 32 -6.73 -10.18 21.97
N GLN A 33 -7.82 -10.43 21.26
CA GLN A 33 -7.92 -11.36 20.15
C GLN A 33 -8.93 -10.85 19.12
N PHE A 34 -8.77 -11.23 17.85
CA PHE A 34 -9.78 -11.00 16.83
C PHE A 34 -10.96 -11.95 17.05
N PRO A 35 -12.23 -11.49 16.97
CA PRO A 35 -13.41 -12.33 17.14
C PRO A 35 -13.45 -13.52 16.20
N SER A 36 -13.09 -13.34 14.93
CA SER A 36 -13.09 -14.40 13.91
C SER A 36 -11.86 -15.32 13.96
N MET A 37 -10.90 -15.08 14.86
CA MET A 37 -9.73 -15.91 15.02
C MET A 37 -10.07 -17.16 15.85
N ASN A 38 -10.16 -18.31 15.21
CA ASN A 38 -10.38 -19.59 15.87
C ASN A 38 -9.06 -20.34 16.14
N LYS A 39 -9.14 -21.54 16.75
CA LYS A 39 -7.98 -22.38 17.13
C LYS A 39 -7.19 -22.91 15.91
N GLU A 40 -7.75 -22.84 14.71
CA GLU A 40 -7.13 -23.34 13.50
C GLU A 40 -6.05 -22.39 12.97
N PHE A 41 -6.18 -21.07 13.26
CA PHE A 41 -5.20 -20.07 12.86
C PHE A 41 -3.94 -20.16 13.73
N LYS A 42 -2.80 -20.29 13.07
CA LYS A 42 -1.49 -20.37 13.73
C LYS A 42 -0.82 -19.01 13.75
N SER A 43 -0.44 -18.54 14.94
CA SER A 43 0.35 -17.31 15.05
C SER A 43 1.75 -17.54 14.48
N ILE A 44 2.09 -16.76 13.44
CA ILE A 44 3.42 -16.79 12.80
C ILE A 44 4.29 -15.71 13.43
N LYS A 45 5.44 -16.12 13.96
CA LYS A 45 6.46 -15.18 14.45
C LYS A 45 7.14 -14.52 13.26
N ASN A 46 7.41 -13.21 13.35
CA ASN A 46 8.13 -12.44 12.33
C ASN A 46 7.47 -12.44 10.93
N LEU A 47 6.15 -12.33 10.86
CA LEU A 47 5.39 -12.25 9.61
C LEU A 47 5.99 -11.30 8.55
N PRO A 48 6.52 -10.10 8.88
CA PRO A 48 7.14 -9.21 7.88
C PRO A 48 8.30 -9.82 7.11
N TYR A 49 9.04 -10.76 7.71
CA TYR A 49 10.17 -11.47 7.08
C TYR A 49 9.78 -12.82 6.47
N PHE A 50 8.50 -13.18 6.51
CA PHE A 50 8.02 -14.46 6.05
C PHE A 50 7.51 -14.38 4.62
N ALA A 51 8.32 -14.79 3.64
CA ALA A 51 7.95 -14.84 2.22
C ALA A 51 6.90 -15.94 1.97
N TRP A 52 5.67 -15.71 2.39
CA TRP A 52 4.58 -16.67 2.38
C TRP A 52 4.28 -17.27 0.99
N TRP A 53 4.49 -16.50 -0.08
CA TRP A 53 4.28 -16.96 -1.47
C TRP A 53 5.25 -18.06 -1.90
N LYS A 54 6.44 -18.14 -1.29
CA LYS A 54 7.42 -19.21 -1.59
C LYS A 54 6.92 -20.58 -1.17
N GLN A 55 5.96 -20.67 -0.25
CA GLN A 55 5.37 -21.95 0.18
C GLN A 55 4.58 -22.64 -0.93
N PHE A 56 4.15 -21.90 -1.97
CA PHE A 56 3.48 -22.49 -3.12
C PHE A 56 4.44 -23.20 -4.09
N ASN A 57 5.75 -23.11 -3.87
CA ASN A 57 6.79 -23.73 -4.70
C ASN A 57 6.64 -23.42 -6.19
N ASP A 58 6.19 -22.20 -6.50
CA ASP A 58 6.03 -21.72 -7.88
C ASP A 58 7.16 -20.76 -8.24
N PRO A 59 8.09 -21.18 -9.13
CA PRO A 59 9.21 -20.33 -9.55
C PRO A 59 8.75 -19.07 -10.27
N LEU A 60 7.66 -19.14 -11.07
CA LEU A 60 7.15 -18.00 -11.82
C LEU A 60 6.57 -16.95 -10.88
N LEU A 61 5.76 -17.34 -9.89
CA LEU A 61 5.25 -16.43 -8.86
C LEU A 61 6.40 -15.74 -8.12
N ASN A 62 7.43 -16.50 -7.73
CA ASN A 62 8.61 -15.94 -7.06
C ASN A 62 9.33 -14.91 -7.92
N GLN A 63 9.50 -15.23 -9.23
CA GLN A 63 10.13 -14.31 -10.18
C GLN A 63 9.29 -13.05 -10.41
N LEU A 64 7.97 -13.17 -10.57
CA LEU A 64 7.07 -12.03 -10.77
C LEU A 64 7.12 -11.07 -9.59
N ILE A 65 7.07 -11.59 -8.35
CA ILE A 65 7.17 -10.77 -7.14
C ILE A 65 8.53 -10.08 -7.05
N SER A 66 9.63 -10.82 -7.29
CA SER A 66 10.98 -10.24 -7.28
C SER A 66 11.12 -9.14 -8.33
N THR A 67 10.67 -9.39 -9.57
CA THR A 67 10.73 -8.41 -10.66
C THR A 67 9.86 -7.18 -10.36
N GLY A 68 8.67 -7.39 -9.80
CA GLY A 68 7.78 -6.29 -9.42
C GLY A 68 8.40 -5.42 -8.33
N LEU A 69 8.98 -6.01 -7.29
CA LEU A 69 9.65 -5.24 -6.22
C LEU A 69 10.87 -4.44 -6.74
N GLN A 70 11.53 -4.91 -7.80
CA GLN A 70 12.69 -4.23 -8.37
C GLN A 70 12.31 -3.15 -9.39
N ASN A 71 11.30 -3.40 -10.22
CA ASN A 71 11.05 -2.61 -11.43
C ASN A 71 9.73 -1.83 -11.40
N ASN A 72 8.83 -2.08 -10.44
CA ASN A 72 7.52 -1.42 -10.41
C ASN A 72 7.70 0.12 -10.23
N PRO A 73 7.03 0.94 -11.06
CA PRO A 73 7.13 2.40 -10.98
C PRO A 73 6.73 2.98 -9.62
N ASP A 74 5.78 2.36 -8.90
CA ASP A 74 5.36 2.83 -7.58
C ASP A 74 6.49 2.71 -6.55
N MET A 75 7.39 1.71 -6.70
CA MET A 75 8.62 1.64 -5.92
C MET A 75 9.56 2.80 -6.24
N GLY A 76 9.72 3.14 -7.52
CA GLY A 76 10.50 4.30 -7.96
C GLY A 76 9.98 5.60 -7.37
N ILE A 77 8.66 5.82 -7.41
CA ILE A 77 7.98 6.97 -6.79
C ILE A 77 8.23 7.00 -5.28
N ALA A 78 8.10 5.86 -4.60
CA ALA A 78 8.32 5.79 -3.15
C ALA A 78 9.77 6.11 -2.77
N PHE A 79 10.76 5.66 -3.55
CA PHE A 79 12.18 6.00 -3.35
C PHE A 79 12.44 7.48 -3.66
N GLY A 80 11.87 8.06 -4.72
CA GLY A 80 11.97 9.48 -5.04
C GLY A 80 11.45 10.37 -3.90
N ASN A 81 10.29 10.04 -3.35
CA ASN A 81 9.71 10.73 -2.18
C ASN A 81 10.61 10.62 -0.93
N LEU A 82 11.29 9.47 -0.75
CA LEU A 82 12.24 9.31 0.35
C LEU A 82 13.50 10.17 0.14
N GLU A 83 14.01 10.27 -1.09
CA GLU A 83 15.16 11.12 -1.42
C GLU A 83 14.81 12.60 -1.24
N GLU A 84 13.63 13.04 -1.67
CA GLU A 84 13.12 14.38 -1.41
C GLU A 84 13.12 14.67 0.10
N ALA A 85 12.55 13.79 0.91
CA ALA A 85 12.52 13.95 2.36
C ALA A 85 13.91 14.00 3.00
N ARG A 86 14.88 13.25 2.46
CA ARG A 86 16.31 13.32 2.87
C ARG A 86 16.93 14.67 2.50
N GLY A 87 16.64 15.15 1.29
CA GLY A 87 17.10 16.46 0.81
C GLY A 87 16.58 17.59 1.70
N LEU A 88 15.28 17.60 1.99
CA LEU A 88 14.65 18.59 2.87
C LEU A 88 15.20 18.53 4.31
N LEU A 89 15.46 17.34 4.86
CA LEU A 89 16.08 17.23 6.17
C LEU A 89 17.51 17.76 6.15
N LYS A 90 18.27 17.50 5.07
CA LYS A 90 19.63 18.02 4.89
C LYS A 90 19.63 19.55 4.78
N GLU A 91 18.72 20.13 3.98
CA GLU A 91 18.51 21.58 3.88
C GLU A 91 18.28 22.21 5.25
N ILE A 92 17.31 21.66 6.02
CA ILE A 92 17.00 22.16 7.37
C ILE A 92 18.20 22.00 8.34
N LYS A 93 18.99 20.95 8.22
CA LYS A 93 20.20 20.78 9.02
C LYS A 93 21.29 21.79 8.62
N LEU A 94 21.42 22.07 7.34
CA LEU A 94 22.40 23.05 6.86
C LEU A 94 22.01 24.49 7.20
N SER A 95 20.73 24.78 7.42
CA SER A 95 20.31 26.12 7.88
C SER A 95 20.72 26.49 9.32
N TRP A 96 21.38 25.58 10.02
CA TRP A 96 22.15 25.92 11.25
C TRP A 96 23.48 26.61 10.97
N VAL A 97 23.95 26.60 9.72
CA VAL A 97 25.20 27.23 9.31
C VAL A 97 24.86 28.59 8.71
N PRO A 98 25.63 29.65 9.06
CA PRO A 98 25.47 30.96 8.44
C PRO A 98 25.60 30.90 6.91
N SER A 99 24.89 31.75 6.20
CA SER A 99 25.09 31.97 4.76
C SER A 99 26.19 32.99 4.52
N LEU A 100 26.92 32.80 3.43
CA LEU A 100 27.91 33.76 2.92
C LEU A 100 27.33 34.44 1.69
N ILE A 101 27.14 35.75 1.73
CA ILE A 101 26.66 36.54 0.63
C ILE A 101 27.86 37.30 0.04
N PHE A 102 28.13 37.10 -1.24
CA PHE A 102 29.09 37.87 -1.99
C PHE A 102 28.36 39.02 -2.70
N MET A 103 28.79 40.23 -2.44
CA MET A 103 28.15 41.45 -3.00
C MET A 103 29.18 42.25 -3.77
N GLY A 104 28.75 42.81 -4.85
CA GLY A 104 29.54 43.75 -5.63
C GLY A 104 28.61 44.58 -6.56
N GLY A 105 28.91 45.89 -6.68
CA GLY A 105 28.07 46.75 -7.46
C GLY A 105 28.46 48.23 -7.31
N TYR A 106 27.56 49.08 -7.79
CA TYR A 106 27.60 50.54 -7.61
C TYR A 106 26.44 50.98 -6.73
N SER A 107 26.73 51.82 -5.74
CA SER A 107 25.68 52.32 -4.84
C SER A 107 25.78 53.85 -4.67
N THR A 108 24.62 54.45 -4.58
CA THR A 108 24.44 55.85 -4.19
C THR A 108 23.95 56.00 -2.73
N ASN A 109 23.90 54.87 -1.98
CA ASN A 109 23.43 54.85 -0.58
C ASN A 109 24.43 55.59 0.30
N PRO A 110 24.03 56.69 0.98
CA PRO A 110 24.92 57.49 1.83
C PRO A 110 25.56 56.68 2.99
N ALA A 111 24.91 55.59 3.43
CA ALA A 111 25.43 54.69 4.48
C ALA A 111 26.71 53.96 4.03
N LEU A 112 26.94 53.81 2.74
CA LEU A 112 28.14 53.20 2.16
C LEU A 112 29.22 54.24 1.75
N GLY A 113 28.96 55.53 2.03
CA GLY A 113 29.85 56.65 1.70
C GLY A 113 29.41 57.43 0.45
N ASN A 114 30.34 58.01 -0.30
CA ASN A 114 30.06 58.72 -1.56
C ASN A 114 29.59 57.70 -2.63
N PRO A 115 28.82 58.16 -3.66
CA PRO A 115 28.43 57.26 -4.76
C PRO A 115 29.67 56.58 -5.38
N GLY A 116 29.66 55.25 -5.49
CA GLY A 116 30.81 54.49 -6.03
C GLY A 116 30.59 52.99 -6.07
N GLY A 117 31.61 52.30 -6.55
CA GLY A 117 31.67 50.84 -6.52
C GLY A 117 31.86 50.30 -5.12
N PHE A 118 31.33 49.17 -4.85
CA PHE A 118 31.58 48.40 -3.62
C PHE A 118 31.69 46.92 -3.93
N TYR A 119 32.45 46.20 -3.14
CA TYR A 119 32.46 44.73 -3.13
C TYR A 119 32.80 44.23 -1.73
N GLY A 120 32.27 43.04 -1.40
CA GLY A 120 32.52 42.47 -0.09
C GLY A 120 31.86 41.10 0.11
N VAL A 121 32.18 40.53 1.26
CA VAL A 121 31.60 39.28 1.75
C VAL A 121 30.77 39.61 2.98
N TRP A 122 29.54 39.12 3.00
CA TRP A 122 28.61 39.32 4.11
C TRP A 122 28.17 37.96 4.67
N PRO A 123 28.86 37.45 5.72
CA PRO A 123 28.33 36.38 6.54
C PRO A 123 27.04 36.83 7.23
N TYR A 124 25.96 36.15 6.91
CA TYR A 124 24.60 36.49 7.41
C TYR A 124 23.98 35.29 8.14
N TYR A 125 23.53 35.50 9.36
CA TYR A 125 22.88 34.49 10.15
C TYR A 125 21.66 35.02 10.89
N ALA A 126 20.46 34.60 10.47
CA ALA A 126 19.20 34.93 11.12
C ALA A 126 18.47 33.64 11.50
N ILE A 127 18.36 33.35 12.77
CA ILE A 127 17.80 32.10 13.25
C ILE A 127 16.85 32.28 14.44
N ASN A 128 15.66 31.71 14.36
CA ASN A 128 14.85 31.41 15.53
C ASN A 128 15.17 29.98 15.96
N ILE A 129 15.95 29.83 17.02
CA ILE A 129 16.46 28.53 17.51
C ILE A 129 15.28 27.59 17.83
N ALA A 130 14.22 28.08 18.48
CA ALA A 130 13.06 27.28 18.82
C ALA A 130 12.35 26.75 17.56
N GLN A 131 12.17 27.61 16.54
CA GLN A 131 11.61 27.18 15.26
C GLN A 131 12.51 26.15 14.56
N GLN A 132 13.79 26.38 14.55
CA GLN A 132 14.75 25.53 13.85
C GLN A 132 14.76 24.11 14.40
N PHE A 133 14.74 23.94 15.72
CA PHE A 133 14.56 22.63 16.35
C PHE A 133 13.26 21.94 15.94
N GLN A 134 12.13 22.66 15.89
CA GLN A 134 10.85 22.07 15.51
C GLN A 134 10.77 21.76 14.01
N LYS A 135 11.37 22.60 13.15
CA LYS A 135 11.51 22.31 11.71
C LYS A 135 12.31 21.04 11.50
N GLN A 136 13.46 20.89 12.16
CA GLN A 136 14.29 19.71 12.05
C GLN A 136 13.57 18.45 12.56
N LYS A 137 12.84 18.55 13.66
CA LYS A 137 12.03 17.46 14.21
C LYS A 137 10.91 17.06 13.25
N GLN A 138 10.21 18.01 12.65
CA GLN A 138 9.17 17.79 11.66
C GLN A 138 9.72 17.10 10.40
N ALA A 139 10.88 17.55 9.89
CA ALA A 139 11.56 16.94 8.75
C ALA A 139 12.04 15.51 9.05
N THR A 140 12.53 15.26 10.28
CA THR A 140 12.91 13.91 10.72
C THR A 140 11.69 12.96 10.72
N TYR A 141 10.53 13.41 11.20
CA TYR A 141 9.30 12.63 11.10
C TYR A 141 8.84 12.45 9.66
N ASN A 142 9.04 13.46 8.81
CA ASN A 142 8.71 13.33 7.39
C ASN A 142 9.55 12.25 6.71
N LEU A 143 10.85 12.19 6.99
CA LEU A 143 11.74 11.13 6.53
C LEU A 143 11.28 9.75 7.01
N ALA A 144 10.98 9.62 8.32
CA ALA A 144 10.51 8.35 8.89
C ALA A 144 9.16 7.90 8.29
N TYR A 145 8.29 8.85 7.94
CA TYR A 145 7.03 8.58 7.26
C TYR A 145 7.25 7.93 5.89
N TYR A 146 8.12 8.48 5.06
CA TYR A 146 8.41 7.93 3.74
C TYR A 146 9.21 6.62 3.80
N GLN A 147 10.03 6.41 4.84
CA GLN A 147 10.63 5.09 5.10
C GLN A 147 9.56 4.02 5.34
N ALA A 148 8.55 4.31 6.17
CA ALA A 148 7.44 3.39 6.41
C ALA A 148 6.53 3.25 5.16
N ALA A 149 6.42 4.29 4.33
CA ALA A 149 5.63 4.25 3.10
C ALA A 149 6.20 3.25 2.07
N ILE A 150 7.52 3.14 1.95
CA ILE A 150 8.17 2.13 1.09
C ILE A 150 7.75 0.72 1.50
N ASP A 151 7.72 0.43 2.80
CA ASP A 151 7.29 -0.87 3.31
C ASP A 151 5.81 -1.13 2.96
N GLY A 152 4.98 -0.09 3.00
CA GLY A 152 3.58 -0.17 2.57
C GLY A 152 3.43 -0.47 1.08
N VAL A 153 4.22 0.18 0.23
CA VAL A 153 4.23 -0.07 -1.23
C VAL A 153 4.68 -1.49 -1.54
N ARG A 154 5.75 -1.98 -0.89
CA ARG A 154 6.20 -3.38 -1.03
C ARG A 154 5.08 -4.37 -0.72
N LEU A 155 4.43 -4.19 0.42
CA LEU A 155 3.32 -5.04 0.87
C LEU A 155 2.19 -5.06 -0.16
N THR A 156 1.85 -3.89 -0.71
CA THR A 156 0.80 -3.75 -1.74
C THR A 156 1.18 -4.45 -3.03
N ILE A 157 2.39 -4.26 -3.54
CA ILE A 157 2.86 -4.89 -4.79
C ILE A 157 2.86 -6.41 -4.67
N ILE A 158 3.33 -6.98 -3.55
CA ILE A 158 3.32 -8.42 -3.31
C ILE A 158 1.89 -8.96 -3.38
N GLY A 159 0.95 -8.31 -2.66
CA GLY A 159 -0.46 -8.71 -2.67
C GLY A 159 -1.11 -8.60 -4.05
N GLN A 160 -0.86 -7.53 -4.78
CA GLN A 160 -1.40 -7.31 -6.12
C GLN A 160 -0.87 -8.35 -7.12
N ILE A 161 0.44 -8.63 -7.12
CA ILE A 161 1.04 -9.64 -8.02
C ILE A 161 0.50 -11.02 -7.70
N ALA A 162 0.44 -11.41 -6.42
CA ALA A 162 -0.06 -12.72 -6.04
C ALA A 162 -1.55 -12.88 -6.41
N SER A 163 -2.38 -11.88 -6.14
CA SER A 163 -3.80 -11.88 -6.50
C SER A 163 -4.00 -11.97 -8.01
N ALA A 164 -3.28 -11.16 -8.79
CA ALA A 164 -3.37 -11.16 -10.25
C ALA A 164 -2.86 -12.50 -10.84
N TYR A 165 -1.82 -13.08 -10.26
CA TYR A 165 -1.29 -14.38 -10.67
C TYR A 165 -2.30 -15.52 -10.44
N PHE A 166 -2.85 -15.64 -9.22
CA PHE A 166 -3.86 -16.67 -8.93
C PHE A 166 -5.14 -16.47 -9.75
N THR A 167 -5.53 -15.22 -9.99
CA THR A 167 -6.64 -14.91 -10.89
C THR A 167 -6.37 -15.40 -12.32
N LEU A 168 -5.18 -15.11 -12.87
CA LEU A 168 -4.80 -15.53 -14.21
C LEU A 168 -4.83 -17.05 -14.37
N ILE A 169 -4.21 -17.81 -13.44
CA ILE A 169 -4.16 -19.27 -13.57
C ILE A 169 -5.54 -19.91 -13.34
N ALA A 170 -6.38 -19.34 -12.48
CA ALA A 170 -7.77 -19.77 -12.28
C ALA A 170 -8.63 -19.51 -13.52
N GLN A 171 -8.44 -18.36 -14.19
CA GLN A 171 -9.12 -18.03 -15.44
C GLN A 171 -8.71 -18.94 -16.60
N LYS A 172 -7.42 -19.33 -16.69
CA LYS A 172 -6.95 -20.32 -17.68
C LYS A 172 -7.59 -21.69 -17.44
N GLU A 173 -7.71 -22.10 -16.18
CA GLU A 173 -8.43 -23.33 -15.83
C GLU A 173 -9.94 -23.22 -16.15
N GLN A 174 -10.55 -22.08 -15.86
CA GLN A 174 -11.95 -21.81 -16.23
C GLN A 174 -12.16 -21.88 -17.73
N LEU A 175 -11.25 -21.34 -18.54
CA LEU A 175 -11.30 -21.46 -20.01
C LEU A 175 -11.28 -22.92 -20.45
N ARG A 176 -10.38 -23.74 -19.90
CA ARG A 176 -10.28 -25.16 -20.20
C ARG A 176 -11.60 -25.89 -19.87
N LEU A 177 -12.16 -25.64 -18.69
CA LEU A 177 -13.43 -26.23 -18.25
C LEU A 177 -14.61 -25.79 -19.11
N LEU A 178 -14.67 -24.52 -19.52
CA LEU A 178 -15.71 -24.00 -20.42
C LEU A 178 -15.61 -24.61 -21.82
N GLN A 179 -14.38 -24.86 -22.32
CA GLN A 179 -14.16 -25.56 -23.60
C GLN A 179 -14.63 -27.02 -23.54
N GLU A 180 -14.38 -27.72 -22.44
CA GLU A 180 -14.90 -29.07 -22.21
C GLU A 180 -16.43 -29.07 -22.17
N LEU A 181 -17.02 -28.12 -21.44
CA LEU A 181 -18.47 -27.95 -21.38
C LEU A 181 -19.09 -27.66 -22.77
N ASP A 182 -18.48 -26.75 -23.57
CA ASP A 182 -18.97 -26.45 -24.95
C ASP A 182 -18.93 -27.71 -25.83
N GLN A 183 -17.89 -28.51 -25.73
CA GLN A 183 -17.80 -29.77 -26.47
C GLN A 183 -18.92 -30.74 -26.10
N ASP A 184 -19.23 -30.88 -24.79
CA ASP A 184 -20.23 -31.83 -24.34
C ASP A 184 -21.65 -31.34 -24.61
N VAL A 185 -21.92 -30.03 -24.48
CA VAL A 185 -23.20 -29.43 -24.93
C VAL A 185 -23.36 -29.52 -26.44
N SER A 186 -22.30 -29.35 -27.24
CA SER A 186 -22.33 -29.52 -28.68
C SER A 186 -22.69 -30.96 -29.12
N LYS A 187 -22.13 -31.97 -28.41
CA LYS A 187 -22.52 -33.38 -28.63
C LYS A 187 -24.03 -33.59 -28.31
N LEU A 188 -24.51 -33.04 -27.20
CA LEU A 188 -25.89 -33.15 -26.80
C LEU A 188 -26.84 -32.44 -27.78
N LEU A 189 -26.43 -31.25 -28.28
CA LEU A 189 -27.15 -30.51 -29.31
C LEU A 189 -27.28 -31.33 -30.61
N ASN A 190 -26.16 -31.89 -31.10
CA ASN A 190 -26.16 -32.69 -32.31
C ASN A 190 -27.05 -33.96 -32.21
N GLN A 191 -27.01 -34.62 -31.04
CA GLN A 191 -27.86 -35.76 -30.79
C GLN A 191 -29.34 -35.33 -30.71
N THR A 192 -29.70 -34.24 -30.06
CA THR A 192 -31.07 -33.71 -29.98
C THR A 192 -31.57 -33.33 -31.38
N ALA A 193 -30.73 -32.69 -32.21
CA ALA A 193 -31.09 -32.40 -33.61
C ALA A 193 -31.34 -33.66 -34.43
N GLY A 194 -30.58 -34.74 -34.21
CA GLY A 194 -30.85 -36.05 -34.80
C GLY A 194 -32.19 -36.63 -34.32
N ASP A 195 -32.49 -36.59 -33.03
CA ASP A 195 -33.73 -37.07 -32.42
C ASP A 195 -34.99 -36.33 -32.96
N VAL A 196 -34.87 -35.02 -33.20
CA VAL A 196 -35.96 -34.21 -33.81
C VAL A 196 -36.24 -34.70 -35.24
N LYS A 197 -35.21 -34.96 -36.04
CA LYS A 197 -35.36 -35.45 -37.44
C LYS A 197 -36.12 -36.78 -37.54
N ILE A 198 -36.00 -37.63 -36.53
CA ILE A 198 -36.67 -38.95 -36.51
C ILE A 198 -37.89 -38.97 -35.57
N GLY A 199 -38.33 -37.80 -35.09
CA GLY A 199 -39.54 -37.65 -34.26
C GLY A 199 -39.42 -38.11 -32.81
N LEU A 200 -38.19 -38.33 -32.28
CA LEU A 200 -37.91 -38.71 -30.88
C LEU A 200 -37.69 -37.52 -29.96
N SER A 201 -37.66 -36.30 -30.48
CA SER A 201 -37.59 -35.05 -29.72
C SER A 201 -38.39 -33.97 -30.45
N ASN A 202 -38.49 -32.77 -29.87
CA ASN A 202 -39.24 -31.65 -30.42
C ASN A 202 -38.34 -30.40 -30.61
N ASP A 203 -38.83 -29.43 -31.38
CA ASP A 203 -38.13 -28.18 -31.68
C ASP A 203 -37.87 -27.32 -30.41
N ILE A 204 -38.66 -27.47 -29.35
CA ILE A 204 -38.47 -26.76 -28.08
C ILE A 204 -37.17 -27.24 -27.41
N ASP A 205 -36.95 -28.55 -27.37
CA ASP A 205 -35.71 -29.13 -26.81
C ASP A 205 -34.50 -28.73 -27.65
N LEU A 206 -34.65 -28.68 -28.97
CA LEU A 206 -33.54 -28.23 -29.86
C LEU A 206 -33.24 -26.75 -29.62
N ALA A 207 -34.26 -25.90 -29.58
CA ALA A 207 -34.09 -24.47 -29.32
C ALA A 207 -33.44 -24.21 -27.95
N ARG A 208 -33.76 -24.99 -26.92
CA ARG A 208 -33.12 -24.93 -25.60
C ARG A 208 -31.63 -25.24 -25.68
N MET A 209 -31.24 -26.31 -26.37
CA MET A 209 -29.83 -26.68 -26.51
C MET A 209 -29.03 -25.64 -27.31
N GLN A 210 -29.64 -25.05 -28.34
CA GLN A 210 -29.03 -23.92 -29.08
C GLN A 210 -28.80 -22.72 -28.21
N TYR A 211 -29.78 -22.35 -27.39
CA TYR A 211 -29.68 -21.25 -26.42
C TYR A 211 -28.59 -21.52 -25.37
N GLU A 212 -28.56 -22.71 -24.75
CA GLU A 212 -27.54 -23.07 -23.74
C GLU A 212 -26.12 -22.97 -24.32
N ARG A 213 -25.94 -23.50 -25.55
CA ARG A 213 -24.62 -23.40 -26.23
C ARG A 213 -24.23 -21.96 -26.56
N ALA A 214 -25.17 -21.12 -26.98
CA ALA A 214 -24.93 -19.71 -27.25
C ALA A 214 -24.44 -18.96 -26.01
N LEU A 215 -24.99 -19.27 -24.82
CA LEU A 215 -24.53 -18.72 -23.55
C LEU A 215 -23.10 -19.13 -23.20
N ILE A 216 -22.74 -20.40 -23.44
CA ILE A 216 -21.38 -20.89 -23.20
C ILE A 216 -20.41 -20.20 -24.16
N ALA A 217 -20.77 -20.05 -25.44
CA ALA A 217 -19.95 -19.32 -26.42
C ALA A 217 -19.71 -17.86 -26.00
N ALA A 218 -20.71 -17.19 -25.43
CA ALA A 218 -20.57 -15.83 -24.88
C ALA A 218 -19.64 -15.81 -23.66
N GLN A 219 -19.73 -16.81 -22.76
CA GLN A 219 -18.83 -16.95 -21.62
C GLN A 219 -17.38 -17.19 -22.05
N LEU A 220 -17.14 -17.95 -23.10
CA LEU A 220 -15.80 -18.18 -23.68
C LEU A 220 -15.15 -16.87 -24.13
N GLN A 221 -15.90 -16.00 -24.84
CA GLN A 221 -15.40 -14.68 -25.22
C GLN A 221 -15.01 -13.81 -24.02
N THR A 222 -15.86 -13.84 -22.98
CA THR A 222 -15.63 -13.08 -21.75
C THR A 222 -14.38 -13.57 -21.01
N ILE A 223 -14.19 -14.88 -20.87
CA ILE A 223 -13.04 -15.41 -20.13
C ILE A 223 -11.71 -15.19 -20.89
N GLU A 224 -11.70 -15.27 -22.21
CA GLU A 224 -10.53 -14.94 -23.03
C GLU A 224 -10.12 -13.48 -22.86
N HIS A 225 -11.10 -12.57 -22.86
CA HIS A 225 -10.83 -11.16 -22.54
C HIS A 225 -10.27 -11.00 -21.12
N ASN A 226 -10.87 -11.62 -20.11
CA ASN A 226 -10.41 -11.54 -18.72
C ASN A 226 -8.99 -12.07 -18.53
N ILE A 227 -8.61 -13.13 -19.24
CA ILE A 227 -7.23 -13.64 -19.27
C ILE A 227 -6.27 -12.57 -19.80
N THR A 228 -6.63 -11.90 -20.90
CA THR A 228 -5.83 -10.81 -21.48
C THR A 228 -5.67 -9.67 -20.47
N VAL A 229 -6.75 -9.25 -19.81
CA VAL A 229 -6.73 -8.21 -18.76
C VAL A 229 -5.81 -8.61 -17.60
N SER A 230 -5.89 -9.86 -17.13
CA SER A 230 -5.05 -10.35 -16.02
C SER A 230 -3.57 -10.44 -16.42
N GLN A 231 -3.26 -10.83 -17.64
CA GLN A 231 -1.89 -10.81 -18.18
C GLN A 231 -1.34 -9.38 -18.24
N ASN A 232 -2.12 -8.44 -18.76
CA ASN A 232 -1.72 -7.05 -18.84
C ASN A 232 -1.54 -6.41 -17.43
N ALA A 233 -2.39 -6.78 -16.47
CA ALA A 233 -2.22 -6.35 -15.08
C ALA A 233 -0.91 -6.84 -14.47
N LEU A 234 -0.55 -8.11 -14.66
CA LEU A 234 0.74 -8.65 -14.20
C LEU A 234 1.92 -7.96 -14.89
N ARG A 235 1.84 -7.76 -16.21
CA ARG A 235 2.86 -7.05 -16.99
C ARG A 235 3.06 -5.62 -16.49
N TYR A 236 1.97 -4.91 -16.24
CA TYR A 236 2.00 -3.58 -15.64
C TYR A 236 2.72 -3.58 -14.28
N LEU A 237 2.37 -4.51 -13.40
CA LEU A 237 2.97 -4.62 -12.06
C LEU A 237 4.48 -4.89 -12.09
N ILE A 238 4.99 -5.55 -13.14
CA ILE A 238 6.43 -5.80 -13.33
C ILE A 238 7.10 -4.82 -14.29
N ASN A 239 6.41 -3.71 -14.63
CA ASN A 239 6.89 -2.66 -15.55
C ASN A 239 7.25 -3.17 -16.94
N GLN A 240 6.34 -3.93 -17.54
CA GLN A 240 6.49 -4.45 -18.90
C GLN A 240 5.28 -4.08 -19.77
N ASN A 241 5.51 -3.97 -21.08
CA ASN A 241 4.45 -3.75 -22.06
C ASN A 241 3.46 -4.92 -22.09
N PRO A 242 2.18 -4.69 -22.51
CA PRO A 242 1.21 -5.74 -22.71
C PRO A 242 1.75 -6.90 -23.55
N GLY A 243 1.37 -8.13 -23.21
CA GLY A 243 1.81 -9.30 -23.92
C GLY A 243 1.50 -10.61 -23.19
N LEU A 244 1.75 -11.73 -23.86
CA LEU A 244 1.50 -13.06 -23.32
C LEU A 244 2.41 -13.36 -22.13
N LEU A 245 1.84 -13.98 -21.09
CA LEU A 245 2.56 -14.56 -19.97
C LEU A 245 2.37 -16.08 -20.00
N VAL A 246 3.47 -16.80 -20.22
CA VAL A 246 3.46 -18.28 -20.19
C VAL A 246 3.44 -18.73 -18.72
N THR A 247 2.43 -19.50 -18.34
CA THR A 247 2.34 -20.15 -17.03
C THR A 247 2.52 -21.65 -17.21
N HIS A 248 3.35 -22.26 -16.38
CA HIS A 248 3.65 -23.70 -16.45
C HIS A 248 2.80 -24.52 -15.46
N ASN A 249 2.37 -23.91 -14.35
CA ASN A 249 1.58 -24.56 -13.34
C ASN A 249 0.08 -24.42 -13.61
N HIS A 250 -0.66 -25.49 -13.34
CA HIS A 250 -2.11 -25.50 -13.41
C HIS A 250 -2.70 -25.11 -12.04
N PHE A 251 -3.83 -24.38 -12.04
CA PHE A 251 -4.44 -23.91 -10.81
C PHE A 251 -4.80 -25.06 -9.84
N ASN A 252 -5.13 -26.24 -10.38
CA ASN A 252 -5.50 -27.41 -9.59
C ASN A 252 -4.34 -27.97 -8.74
N GLN A 253 -3.09 -27.69 -9.08
CA GLN A 253 -1.90 -28.15 -8.34
C GLN A 253 -1.69 -27.39 -7.01
N PHE A 254 -2.25 -26.20 -6.88
CA PHE A 254 -2.10 -25.40 -5.64
C PHE A 254 -3.03 -25.93 -4.56
N ASN A 255 -2.46 -26.15 -3.38
CA ASN A 255 -3.22 -26.47 -2.18
C ASN A 255 -3.20 -25.28 -1.22
N PHE A 256 -4.35 -24.74 -0.89
CA PHE A 256 -4.54 -23.61 0.01
C PHE A 256 -5.01 -24.02 1.42
N ASP A 257 -5.31 -25.30 1.65
CA ASP A 257 -5.94 -25.77 2.89
C ASP A 257 -5.03 -25.70 4.12
N HIS A 258 -3.70 -25.71 3.90
CA HIS A 258 -2.72 -25.72 5.00
C HIS A 258 -2.33 -24.31 5.48
N PHE A 259 -2.78 -23.27 4.79
CA PHE A 259 -2.39 -21.90 5.08
C PHE A 259 -3.46 -21.21 5.92
N LYS A 260 -3.24 -21.18 7.23
CA LYS A 260 -4.10 -20.49 8.20
C LYS A 260 -3.25 -19.51 9.02
N PRO A 261 -2.77 -18.42 8.40
CA PRO A 261 -1.96 -17.44 9.13
C PRO A 261 -2.83 -16.69 10.13
N GLY A 262 -2.30 -16.46 11.31
CA GLY A 262 -2.92 -15.65 12.34
C GLY A 262 -1.88 -14.82 13.07
N SER A 263 -2.31 -13.79 13.76
CA SER A 263 -1.46 -12.99 14.63
C SER A 263 -2.29 -12.28 15.69
N LEU A 264 -1.65 -11.94 16.82
CA LEU A 264 -2.32 -11.15 17.86
C LEU A 264 -2.47 -9.70 17.39
N PRO A 265 -3.57 -9.01 17.72
CA PRO A 265 -3.83 -7.62 17.29
C PRO A 265 -2.68 -6.66 17.59
N VAL A 266 -2.07 -6.77 18.77
CA VAL A 266 -0.93 -5.92 19.17
C VAL A 266 0.31 -6.18 18.30
N THR A 267 0.58 -7.42 17.92
CA THR A 267 1.71 -7.80 17.06
C THR A 267 1.52 -7.27 15.64
N VAL A 268 0.30 -7.38 15.10
CA VAL A 268 -0.04 -6.84 13.78
C VAL A 268 0.21 -5.34 13.72
N LEU A 269 -0.28 -4.58 14.72
CA LEU A 269 -0.10 -3.13 14.77
C LEU A 269 1.37 -2.73 14.75
N LYS A 270 2.26 -3.48 15.43
CA LYS A 270 3.70 -3.22 15.41
C LYS A 270 4.32 -3.40 14.03
N ASN A 271 3.78 -4.31 13.24
CA ASN A 271 4.33 -4.72 11.96
C ASN A 271 3.75 -3.90 10.78
N ARG A 272 2.52 -3.40 10.89
CA ARG A 272 1.82 -2.72 9.78
C ARG A 272 2.43 -1.36 9.43
N PRO A 273 2.86 -1.18 8.17
CA PRO A 273 3.43 0.10 7.70
C PRO A 273 2.43 1.26 7.79
N ASP A 274 1.15 1.05 7.44
CA ASP A 274 0.11 2.09 7.47
C ASP A 274 -0.17 2.60 8.90
N PHE A 275 -0.10 1.72 9.91
CA PHE A 275 -0.22 2.12 11.30
C PHE A 275 1.01 2.92 11.76
N LYS A 276 2.23 2.49 11.38
CA LYS A 276 3.47 3.25 11.63
C LYS A 276 3.38 4.64 11.02
N MET A 277 2.95 4.74 9.76
CA MET A 277 2.75 6.02 9.07
C MET A 277 1.75 6.93 9.81
N ALA A 278 0.64 6.38 10.30
CA ALA A 278 -0.38 7.13 11.03
C ALA A 278 0.15 7.68 12.36
N ILE A 279 0.94 6.90 13.11
CA ILE A 279 1.61 7.38 14.33
C ILE A 279 2.59 8.51 14.01
N ILE A 280 3.42 8.33 12.99
CA ILE A 280 4.42 9.32 12.57
C ILE A 280 3.72 10.61 12.10
N ALA A 281 2.58 10.52 11.42
CA ALA A 281 1.79 11.68 11.01
C ALA A 281 1.30 12.50 12.21
N VAL A 282 0.87 11.87 13.31
CA VAL A 282 0.53 12.55 14.56
C VAL A 282 1.75 13.24 15.17
N GLN A 283 2.90 12.55 15.19
CA GLN A 283 4.15 13.13 15.72
C GLN A 283 4.62 14.32 14.88
N ARG A 284 4.54 14.23 13.55
CA ARG A 284 4.84 15.33 12.63
C ARG A 284 3.92 16.53 12.83
N ALA A 285 2.60 16.28 12.99
CA ALA A 285 1.63 17.34 13.25
C ALA A 285 1.85 18.01 14.62
N ASN A 286 2.26 17.24 15.65
CA ASN A 286 2.63 17.81 16.95
C ASN A 286 3.89 18.69 16.86
N ALA A 287 4.91 18.28 16.09
CA ALA A 287 6.07 19.13 15.81
C ALA A 287 5.66 20.40 15.05
N GLY A 288 4.71 20.32 14.10
CA GLY A 288 4.13 21.48 13.42
C GLY A 288 3.40 22.44 14.37
N ARG A 289 2.67 21.90 15.36
CA ARG A 289 2.04 22.72 16.42
C ARG A 289 3.10 23.42 17.28
N ALA A 290 4.15 22.72 17.67
CA ALA A 290 5.26 23.30 18.41
C ALA A 290 6.03 24.35 17.58
N LEU A 291 6.17 24.14 16.28
CA LEU A 291 6.73 25.11 15.33
C LEU A 291 5.87 26.39 15.26
N ALA A 292 4.55 26.26 15.24
CA ALA A 292 3.65 27.43 15.28
C ALA A 292 3.78 28.22 16.59
N LEU A 293 3.94 27.55 17.74
CA LEU A 293 4.22 28.17 19.02
C LEU A 293 5.61 28.82 19.06
N ALA A 294 6.57 28.25 18.36
CA ALA A 294 7.93 28.78 18.29
C ALA A 294 8.02 30.17 17.59
N ASN A 295 6.96 30.61 16.89
CA ASN A 295 6.88 31.98 16.37
C ASN A 295 6.80 33.05 17.47
N PHE A 296 6.46 32.69 18.70
CA PHE A 296 6.50 33.62 19.83
C PHE A 296 7.89 33.84 20.43
N PHE A 297 8.90 33.08 19.97
CA PHE A 297 10.27 33.22 20.46
C PHE A 297 11.08 34.18 19.58
N PRO A 298 12.08 34.87 20.18
CA PRO A 298 12.91 35.82 19.44
C PRO A 298 13.77 35.12 18.38
N MET A 299 14.13 35.89 17.38
CA MET A 299 15.10 35.55 16.35
C MET A 299 16.44 36.19 16.67
N LEU A 300 17.50 35.41 16.64
CA LEU A 300 18.88 35.90 16.71
C LEU A 300 19.33 36.28 15.31
N GLN A 301 19.82 37.50 15.16
CA GLN A 301 20.48 37.95 13.95
C GLN A 301 21.95 38.31 14.25
N LEU A 302 22.81 37.73 13.44
CA LEU A 302 24.25 38.02 13.45
C LEU A 302 24.60 38.28 12.01
N ASP A 303 25.15 39.46 11.76
CA ASP A 303 25.69 39.78 10.46
C ASP A 303 27.00 40.52 10.58
N GLN A 304 27.86 40.34 9.58
CA GLN A 304 29.17 40.95 9.52
C GLN A 304 29.49 41.23 8.08
N TYR A 305 29.90 42.44 7.79
CA TYR A 305 30.35 42.85 6.47
C TYR A 305 31.86 43.05 6.47
N PHE A 306 32.52 42.44 5.50
CA PHE A 306 33.93 42.66 5.18
C PHE A 306 34.06 43.04 3.72
N GLY A 307 34.52 44.24 3.42
CA GLY A 307 34.66 44.65 2.04
C GLY A 307 35.23 46.06 1.86
N GLU A 308 35.34 46.48 0.62
CA GLU A 308 35.70 47.81 0.27
C GLU A 308 34.44 48.60 -0.14
N THR A 309 34.33 49.83 0.41
CA THR A 309 33.39 50.82 -0.03
C THR A 309 34.15 51.93 -0.72
N HIS A 310 33.69 52.35 -1.91
CA HIS A 310 34.34 53.39 -2.73
C HIS A 310 33.93 54.77 -2.18
N VAL A 311 34.76 55.29 -1.32
CA VAL A 311 34.81 56.71 -0.94
C VAL A 311 36.01 57.32 -1.67
N PRO A 312 36.19 58.66 -1.79
CA PRO A 312 37.36 59.22 -2.48
C PRO A 312 38.71 58.64 -2.11
N GLU A 313 38.76 57.95 -0.99
CA GLU A 313 39.86 57.04 -0.57
C GLU A 313 39.22 55.70 -0.20
N SER A 314 39.53 54.64 -0.97
CA SER A 314 39.12 53.27 -0.71
C SER A 314 39.43 52.86 0.75
N LYS A 315 38.42 52.51 1.55
CA LYS A 315 38.58 52.06 2.92
C LYS A 315 38.00 50.67 3.11
N LEU A 316 38.78 49.80 3.76
CA LEU A 316 38.28 48.58 4.25
C LEU A 316 37.16 48.83 5.30
N ALA A 317 35.94 48.43 5.02
CA ALA A 317 34.80 48.58 5.93
C ALA A 317 34.56 47.24 6.61
N GLU A 318 34.56 47.27 7.94
CA GLU A 318 34.15 46.16 8.78
C GLU A 318 32.99 46.62 9.64
N MET A 319 31.83 45.91 9.52
CA MET A 319 30.66 46.15 10.36
C MET A 319 30.20 44.85 10.94
N THR A 320 29.91 44.83 12.25
CA THR A 320 29.42 43.66 12.98
C THR A 320 28.17 44.04 13.72
N ASP A 321 27.06 43.36 13.41
CA ASP A 321 25.81 43.54 14.09
C ASP A 321 25.33 42.24 14.76
N ALA A 322 24.89 42.33 16.01
CA ALA A 322 24.35 41.22 16.78
C ALA A 322 23.12 41.70 17.57
N TYR A 323 21.96 41.25 17.20
CA TYR A 323 20.71 41.68 17.87
C TYR A 323 19.66 40.57 17.93
N LEU A 324 18.75 40.71 18.90
CA LEU A 324 17.59 39.86 19.05
C LEU A 324 16.34 40.63 18.56
N THR A 325 15.68 40.08 17.57
CA THR A 325 14.40 40.61 17.11
C THR A 325 13.27 39.78 17.71
N TRP A 326 12.36 40.44 18.45
CA TRP A 326 11.19 39.81 19.03
C TRP A 326 9.93 40.44 18.44
N THR A 327 9.28 39.74 17.54
CA THR A 327 8.05 40.17 16.90
C THR A 327 6.87 39.37 17.44
N ILE A 328 5.96 40.03 18.13
CA ILE A 328 4.67 39.44 18.56
C ILE A 328 3.60 39.85 17.56
N ALA A 329 3.41 39.01 16.54
CA ALA A 329 2.40 39.25 15.52
C ALA A 329 1.05 38.60 15.88
N PRO A 330 -0.07 39.34 15.87
CA PRO A 330 -1.40 38.82 16.23
C PRO A 330 -1.83 37.60 15.39
N ASN A 331 -1.41 37.52 14.12
CA ASN A 331 -1.69 36.39 13.23
C ASN A 331 -1.08 35.05 13.73
N THR A 332 -0.11 35.09 14.65
CA THR A 332 0.51 33.89 15.24
C THR A 332 -0.52 33.06 16.03
N PHE A 333 -1.51 33.70 16.67
CA PHE A 333 -2.60 32.99 17.34
C PHE A 333 -3.41 32.16 16.35
N GLY A 334 -3.70 32.71 15.17
CA GLY A 334 -4.36 31.98 14.08
C GLY A 334 -3.53 30.80 13.57
N LYS A 335 -2.20 30.97 13.41
CA LYS A 335 -1.28 29.88 13.02
C LYS A 335 -1.28 28.74 14.04
N VAL A 336 -1.28 29.07 15.34
CA VAL A 336 -1.34 28.06 16.42
C VAL A 336 -2.69 27.33 16.41
N ALA A 337 -3.80 28.05 16.24
CA ALA A 337 -5.13 27.44 16.13
C ALA A 337 -5.23 26.49 14.93
N ALA A 338 -4.74 26.90 13.75
CA ALA A 338 -4.68 26.07 12.55
C ALA A 338 -3.83 24.81 12.78
N ALA A 339 -2.63 24.95 13.34
CA ALA A 339 -1.75 23.82 13.64
C ALA A 339 -2.35 22.83 14.65
N ARG A 340 -3.13 23.33 15.63
CA ARG A 340 -3.91 22.50 16.55
C ARG A 340 -5.01 21.73 15.81
N GLY A 341 -5.69 22.35 14.85
CA GLY A 341 -6.67 21.71 13.97
C GLY A 341 -6.04 20.55 13.20
N VAL A 342 -4.89 20.77 12.57
CA VAL A 342 -4.13 19.72 11.87
C VAL A 342 -3.76 18.56 12.80
N TYR A 343 -3.28 18.85 14.01
CA TYR A 343 -2.96 17.82 15.00
C TYR A 343 -4.18 16.96 15.35
N ASN A 344 -5.33 17.59 15.65
CA ASN A 344 -6.57 16.87 15.97
C ASN A 344 -7.05 16.00 14.79
N THR A 345 -6.92 16.49 13.56
CA THR A 345 -7.21 15.72 12.35
C THR A 345 -6.34 14.47 12.26
N GLN A 346 -5.02 14.57 12.51
CA GLN A 346 -4.14 13.40 12.47
C GLN A 346 -4.40 12.40 13.60
N VAL A 347 -4.80 12.86 14.78
CA VAL A 347 -5.26 11.99 15.88
C VAL A 347 -6.51 11.20 15.45
N SER A 348 -7.49 11.87 14.85
CA SER A 348 -8.71 11.21 14.34
C SER A 348 -8.39 10.22 13.19
N ASN A 349 -7.46 10.57 12.31
CA ASN A 349 -6.97 9.67 11.24
C ASN A 349 -6.29 8.42 11.82
N LEU A 350 -5.50 8.55 12.88
CA LEU A 350 -4.89 7.42 13.57
C LEU A 350 -5.94 6.46 14.14
N VAL A 351 -6.97 7.00 14.81
CA VAL A 351 -8.09 6.19 15.34
C VAL A 351 -8.82 5.48 14.19
N ARG A 352 -9.12 6.20 13.10
CA ARG A 352 -9.77 5.64 11.90
C ARG A 352 -8.93 4.52 11.29
N THR A 353 -7.62 4.72 11.16
CA THR A 353 -6.70 3.70 10.63
C THR A 353 -6.69 2.46 11.50
N LEU A 354 -6.62 2.62 12.82
CA LEU A 354 -6.68 1.50 13.77
C LEU A 354 -7.98 0.68 13.62
N ARG A 355 -9.13 1.38 13.59
CA ARG A 355 -10.43 0.71 13.47
C ARG A 355 -10.58 -0.01 12.13
N ARG A 356 -10.08 0.59 11.06
CA ARG A 356 -10.04 -0.03 9.74
C ARG A 356 -9.20 -1.31 9.77
N ILE A 357 -8.00 -1.27 10.31
CA ILE A 357 -7.09 -2.43 10.40
C ILE A 357 -7.79 -3.59 11.12
N PHE A 358 -8.41 -3.35 12.26
CA PHE A 358 -9.08 -4.43 13.00
C PHE A 358 -10.28 -4.99 12.26
N ARG A 359 -11.08 -4.13 11.61
CA ARG A 359 -12.21 -4.57 10.78
C ARG A 359 -11.74 -5.43 9.62
N ASP A 360 -10.72 -4.97 8.88
CA ASP A 360 -10.27 -5.63 7.66
C ASP A 360 -9.67 -7.00 8.00
N ILE A 361 -8.83 -7.10 9.03
CA ILE A 361 -8.27 -8.38 9.46
C ILE A 361 -9.35 -9.34 9.96
N ASP A 362 -10.32 -8.88 10.74
CA ASP A 362 -11.39 -9.76 11.23
C ASP A 362 -12.28 -10.26 10.09
N ASN A 363 -12.58 -9.39 9.11
CA ASN A 363 -13.26 -9.76 7.88
C ASN A 363 -12.47 -10.81 7.07
N ASP A 364 -11.15 -10.64 6.94
CA ASP A 364 -10.31 -11.56 6.19
C ASP A 364 -10.15 -12.91 6.88
N LEU A 365 -10.05 -12.93 8.21
CA LEU A 365 -10.08 -14.18 8.99
C LEU A 365 -11.40 -14.93 8.79
N SER A 366 -12.51 -14.21 8.86
CA SER A 366 -13.85 -14.76 8.60
C SER A 366 -13.98 -15.26 7.15
N ALA A 367 -13.54 -14.45 6.18
CA ALA A 367 -13.59 -14.79 4.76
C ALA A 367 -12.76 -16.05 4.47
N ASN A 368 -11.52 -16.11 4.96
CA ASN A 368 -10.65 -17.27 4.76
C ASN A 368 -11.26 -18.56 5.34
N HIS A 369 -11.81 -18.50 6.56
CA HIS A 369 -12.49 -19.65 7.19
C HIS A 369 -13.68 -20.12 6.37
N HIS A 370 -14.58 -19.21 5.97
CA HIS A 370 -15.80 -19.58 5.25
C HIS A 370 -15.55 -19.97 3.80
N TYR A 371 -14.62 -19.32 3.09
CA TYR A 371 -14.26 -19.74 1.74
C TYR A 371 -13.52 -21.07 1.70
N GLN A 372 -12.78 -21.40 2.74
CA GLN A 372 -12.18 -22.74 2.87
C GLN A 372 -13.26 -23.81 3.03
N ALA A 373 -14.24 -23.60 3.91
CA ALA A 373 -15.35 -24.52 4.09
C ALA A 373 -16.17 -24.63 2.80
N TYR A 374 -16.48 -23.51 2.15
CA TYR A 374 -17.21 -23.47 0.89
C TYR A 374 -16.47 -24.24 -0.23
N TYR A 375 -15.17 -24.05 -0.37
CA TYR A 375 -14.35 -24.80 -1.33
C TYR A 375 -14.35 -26.30 -1.04
N GLN A 376 -14.21 -26.70 0.21
CA GLN A 376 -14.21 -28.12 0.61
C GLN A 376 -15.54 -28.79 0.31
N GLU A 377 -16.67 -28.15 0.58
CA GLU A 377 -18.00 -28.70 0.28
C GLU A 377 -18.28 -28.74 -1.22
N THR A 378 -17.89 -27.72 -2.00
CA THR A 378 -18.04 -27.77 -3.46
C THR A 378 -17.14 -28.85 -4.09
N LEU A 379 -15.93 -29.02 -3.61
CA LEU A 379 -15.02 -30.07 -4.05
C LEU A 379 -15.54 -31.46 -3.71
N ARG A 380 -16.17 -31.63 -2.53
CA ARG A 380 -16.83 -32.85 -2.13
C ARG A 380 -18.02 -33.16 -3.05
N ALA A 381 -18.89 -32.20 -3.30
CA ALA A 381 -20.01 -32.35 -4.21
C ALA A 381 -19.56 -32.74 -5.63
N GLU A 382 -18.49 -32.13 -6.14
CA GLU A 382 -17.90 -32.49 -7.44
C GLU A 382 -17.39 -33.95 -7.43
N LYS A 383 -16.66 -34.36 -6.37
CA LYS A 383 -16.12 -35.73 -6.26
C LYS A 383 -17.25 -36.77 -6.18
N ASP A 384 -18.27 -36.53 -5.37
CA ASP A 384 -19.41 -37.42 -5.20
C ASP A 384 -20.19 -37.56 -6.53
N TYR A 385 -20.35 -36.42 -7.23
CA TYR A 385 -21.02 -36.43 -8.54
C TYR A 385 -20.17 -37.12 -9.62
N ARG A 386 -18.87 -36.96 -9.61
CA ARG A 386 -17.93 -37.66 -10.48
C ARG A 386 -18.00 -39.17 -10.27
N HIS A 387 -18.03 -39.62 -9.03
CA HIS A 387 -18.23 -41.04 -8.69
C HIS A 387 -19.57 -41.57 -9.20
N LYS A 388 -20.68 -40.80 -9.00
CA LYS A 388 -21.98 -41.13 -9.59
C LYS A 388 -21.89 -41.31 -11.12
N LEU A 389 -21.19 -40.43 -11.81
CA LEU A 389 -21.06 -40.48 -13.27
C LEU A 389 -20.21 -41.69 -13.72
N GLU A 390 -19.22 -42.09 -12.96
CA GLU A 390 -18.44 -43.33 -13.20
C GLU A 390 -19.32 -44.57 -13.08
N LEU A 391 -20.18 -44.65 -12.05
CA LEU A 391 -21.15 -45.74 -11.91
C LEU A 391 -22.14 -45.77 -13.07
N GLN A 392 -22.63 -44.60 -13.49
CA GLN A 392 -23.53 -44.47 -14.64
C GLN A 392 -22.90 -44.92 -15.96
N LYS A 393 -21.55 -44.76 -16.10
CA LYS A 393 -20.83 -45.26 -17.27
C LYS A 393 -20.91 -46.80 -17.38
N GLY A 394 -20.92 -47.50 -16.26
CA GLY A 394 -21.22 -48.95 -16.22
C GLY A 394 -22.60 -49.28 -16.75
N LEU A 395 -23.62 -48.51 -16.32
CA LEU A 395 -25.00 -48.66 -16.78
C LEU A 395 -25.15 -48.31 -18.26
N LEU A 396 -24.43 -47.32 -18.75
CA LEU A 396 -24.41 -46.96 -20.17
C LEU A 396 -23.86 -48.13 -21.01
N ASN A 397 -22.74 -48.76 -20.56
CA ASN A 397 -22.11 -49.86 -21.25
C ASN A 397 -23.03 -51.10 -21.35
N THR A 398 -23.96 -51.28 -20.40
CA THR A 398 -24.96 -52.36 -20.40
C THR A 398 -26.30 -51.98 -21.07
N GLY A 399 -26.39 -50.74 -21.59
CA GLY A 399 -27.59 -50.25 -22.27
C GLY A 399 -28.76 -49.87 -21.30
N LEU A 400 -28.53 -49.84 -19.98
CA LEU A 400 -29.55 -49.53 -19.02
C LEU A 400 -29.87 -48.02 -18.90
N ILE A 401 -28.95 -47.15 -19.39
CA ILE A 401 -29.21 -45.70 -19.56
C ILE A 401 -28.77 -45.28 -20.96
N SER A 402 -29.42 -44.23 -21.48
CA SER A 402 -29.08 -43.67 -22.77
C SER A 402 -27.79 -42.81 -22.69
N TYR A 403 -27.06 -42.73 -23.84
CA TYR A 403 -25.92 -41.80 -23.94
C TYR A 403 -26.32 -40.33 -23.70
N LYS A 404 -27.53 -39.96 -24.13
CA LYS A 404 -28.12 -38.61 -23.93
C LYS A 404 -28.26 -38.31 -22.43
N GLU A 405 -28.73 -39.26 -21.64
CA GLU A 405 -28.89 -39.11 -20.19
C GLU A 405 -27.51 -39.03 -19.49
N TRP A 406 -26.59 -39.90 -19.86
CA TRP A 406 -25.23 -39.85 -19.34
C TRP A 406 -24.55 -38.52 -19.65
N LEU A 407 -24.70 -38.00 -20.89
CA LEU A 407 -24.10 -36.73 -21.32
C LEU A 407 -24.73 -35.53 -20.59
N ARG A 408 -26.01 -35.54 -20.30
CA ARG A 408 -26.66 -34.53 -19.44
C ARG A 408 -26.06 -34.50 -18.02
N ASN A 409 -25.79 -35.67 -17.43
CA ASN A 409 -25.14 -35.77 -16.15
C ASN A 409 -23.69 -35.31 -16.21
N LYS A 410 -22.97 -35.57 -17.34
CA LYS A 410 -21.62 -35.04 -17.53
C LYS A 410 -21.58 -33.52 -17.58
N ILE A 411 -22.52 -32.89 -18.29
CA ILE A 411 -22.68 -31.42 -18.34
C ILE A 411 -22.88 -30.82 -16.93
N LEU A 412 -23.66 -31.51 -16.08
CA LEU A 412 -23.81 -31.09 -14.68
C LEU A 412 -22.52 -31.19 -13.91
N LEU A 413 -21.71 -32.25 -14.13
CA LEU A 413 -20.37 -32.35 -13.51
C LEU A 413 -19.45 -31.23 -13.98
N ASP A 414 -19.48 -30.86 -15.28
CA ASP A 414 -18.65 -29.77 -15.81
C ASP A 414 -19.02 -28.41 -15.16
N ASN A 415 -20.31 -28.18 -14.93
CA ASN A 415 -20.77 -26.99 -14.21
C ASN A 415 -20.34 -26.99 -12.71
N LEU A 416 -20.33 -28.18 -12.08
CA LEU A 416 -19.80 -28.30 -10.71
C LEU A 416 -18.30 -28.01 -10.68
N ALA A 417 -17.52 -28.49 -11.67
CA ALA A 417 -16.08 -28.22 -11.77
C ALA A 417 -15.80 -26.72 -11.95
N LEU A 418 -16.60 -26.01 -12.75
CA LEU A 418 -16.54 -24.54 -12.86
C LEU A 418 -16.80 -23.86 -11.51
N SER A 419 -17.81 -24.31 -10.77
CA SER A 419 -18.14 -23.78 -9.45
C SER A 419 -17.01 -24.05 -8.43
N THR A 420 -16.41 -25.24 -8.45
CA THR A 420 -15.27 -25.60 -7.60
C THR A 420 -14.04 -24.75 -7.92
N ASN A 421 -13.75 -24.50 -9.21
CA ASN A 421 -12.67 -23.61 -9.62
C ASN A 421 -12.86 -22.19 -9.11
N GLN A 422 -14.10 -21.66 -9.17
CA GLN A 422 -14.44 -20.35 -8.63
C GLN A 422 -14.30 -20.29 -7.10
N ALA A 423 -14.77 -21.30 -6.39
CA ALA A 423 -14.64 -21.40 -4.93
C ALA A 423 -13.15 -21.43 -4.51
N LYS A 424 -12.32 -22.18 -5.24
CA LYS A 424 -10.89 -22.26 -5.02
C LYS A 424 -10.19 -20.91 -5.24
N LEU A 425 -10.61 -20.14 -6.26
CA LEU A 425 -10.09 -18.79 -6.49
C LEU A 425 -10.46 -17.85 -5.33
N GLN A 426 -11.69 -17.89 -4.83
CA GLN A 426 -12.10 -17.07 -3.69
C GLN A 426 -11.25 -17.39 -2.45
N LEU A 427 -10.97 -18.67 -2.18
CA LEU A 427 -10.08 -19.07 -1.11
C LEU A 427 -8.65 -18.53 -1.32
N ALA A 428 -8.11 -18.66 -2.52
CA ALA A 428 -6.76 -18.16 -2.83
C ALA A 428 -6.64 -16.65 -2.61
N ILE A 429 -7.61 -15.87 -3.09
CA ILE A 429 -7.61 -14.40 -2.92
C ILE A 429 -7.79 -14.02 -1.44
N SER A 430 -8.69 -14.68 -0.71
CA SER A 430 -8.87 -14.42 0.73
C SER A 430 -7.59 -14.67 1.52
N LEU A 431 -6.81 -15.68 1.15
CA LEU A 431 -5.52 -15.98 1.75
C LEU A 431 -4.47 -14.89 1.46
N VAL A 432 -4.40 -14.40 0.23
CA VAL A 432 -3.50 -13.29 -0.16
C VAL A 432 -3.83 -12.03 0.65
N LEU A 433 -5.12 -11.65 0.73
CA LEU A 433 -5.58 -10.50 1.49
C LEU A 433 -5.26 -10.64 2.97
N LEU A 434 -5.50 -11.82 3.55
CA LEU A 434 -5.18 -12.09 4.94
C LEU A 434 -3.68 -11.92 5.23
N TYR A 435 -2.79 -12.44 4.38
CA TYR A 435 -1.35 -12.22 4.54
C TYR A 435 -0.96 -10.75 4.39
N GLN A 436 -1.58 -10.03 3.46
CA GLN A 436 -1.35 -8.60 3.26
C GLN A 436 -1.79 -7.80 4.49
N ASP A 437 -2.97 -8.08 5.04
CA ASP A 437 -3.52 -7.36 6.19
C ASP A 437 -2.83 -7.72 7.51
N LEU A 438 -2.27 -8.92 7.61
CA LEU A 438 -1.37 -9.30 8.69
C LEU A 438 0.06 -8.75 8.53
N ALA A 439 0.35 -8.01 7.46
CA ALA A 439 1.66 -7.46 7.11
C ALA A 439 2.75 -8.54 6.89
N GLY A 440 2.41 -9.58 6.10
CA GLY A 440 3.33 -10.66 5.78
C GLY A 440 4.26 -10.37 4.60
N GLY A 441 5.56 -10.64 4.75
CA GLY A 441 6.51 -10.82 3.66
C GLY A 441 7.19 -9.56 3.09
N TYR A 442 6.89 -8.36 3.53
CA TYR A 442 7.40 -7.14 2.90
C TYR A 442 8.87 -6.80 3.21
N LEU A 443 9.50 -7.49 4.17
CA LEU A 443 10.90 -7.34 4.55
C LEU A 443 11.77 -8.53 4.09
N CYS A 444 11.27 -9.35 3.16
CA CYS A 444 12.01 -10.49 2.62
C CYS A 444 13.02 -10.08 1.56
#